data_0e3e8e3675bffb05b1f5881d55063622
#
_entry.id   0e3e8e3675bffb05b1f5881d55063622
#
_cell.length_a   1.000
_cell.length_b   1.000
_cell.length_c   1.000
_cell.angle_alpha   90.00
_cell.angle_beta   90.00
_cell.angle_gamma   90.00
#
_symmetry.space_group_name_H-M   'P 1'
#
loop_
_entity.id
_entity.type
_entity.pdbx_description
1 polymer ?
#
loop_
_entity_poly.entity_id
_entity_poly.type
_entity_poly.pdbx_seq_one_letter_code
_entity_poly.pdbx_strand_id
1 'polypeptide(L)'
;LEKLIGKHSPDIIGLQETKVDNENFPLEAIENLGYEVIINGQKGHYGVCLMSKNKPVNHGIGMPTDPEDAQCRLVWLEYKTKKGSLFVFNGYFPQGESRDHPIKFPYKEKFYKDLINYLKQDFDPESHLIVMGDLNISPEDIDIGIGENNRKRWLQTGKCSFLPEEREWLENLKDFGLYDSYRCLYPEENNTFSWFDYRSRGFDDNPKRGLRIDHLWVTKSLKDLIDSSSIDYEIRGMEKPSDHAPVWTKFNI
;
A
#
# COMPACT_ATOMS: atom_id res chain seq x y z
N LEU A 1 -8.74 12.66 -7.00
CA LEU A 1 -9.64 11.57 -6.59
C LEU A 1 -10.78 11.40 -7.58
N GLU A 2 -11.59 12.44 -7.87
CA GLU A 2 -12.73 12.41 -8.81
C GLU A 2 -12.38 11.81 -10.18
N LYS A 3 -11.23 12.19 -10.77
CA LYS A 3 -10.79 11.63 -12.06
C LYS A 3 -10.48 10.13 -11.95
N LEU A 4 -9.88 9.69 -10.85
CA LEU A 4 -9.63 8.27 -10.60
C LEU A 4 -10.95 7.50 -10.49
N ILE A 5 -11.89 8.03 -9.73
CA ILE A 5 -13.23 7.44 -9.58
C ILE A 5 -13.96 7.40 -10.93
N GLY A 6 -13.96 8.49 -11.68
CA GLY A 6 -14.58 8.57 -13.00
C GLY A 6 -13.99 7.60 -14.02
N LYS A 7 -12.67 7.34 -13.94
CA LYS A 7 -11.96 6.44 -14.86
C LYS A 7 -12.15 4.97 -14.51
N HIS A 8 -11.99 4.62 -13.25
CA HIS A 8 -11.91 3.21 -12.81
C HIS A 8 -13.16 2.73 -12.08
N SER A 9 -13.98 3.65 -11.54
CA SER A 9 -15.13 3.32 -10.69
C SER A 9 -14.84 2.22 -9.67
N PRO A 10 -13.74 2.33 -8.88
CA PRO A 10 -13.31 1.27 -7.98
C PRO A 10 -14.34 1.03 -6.87
N ASP A 11 -14.45 -0.20 -6.38
CA ASP A 11 -15.35 -0.53 -5.29
C ASP A 11 -14.74 -0.14 -3.93
N ILE A 12 -13.41 -0.23 -3.81
CA ILE A 12 -12.66 0.12 -2.61
C ILE A 12 -11.45 0.95 -2.99
N ILE A 13 -11.15 2.01 -2.23
CA ILE A 13 -9.99 2.90 -2.41
C ILE A 13 -9.29 3.04 -1.06
N GLY A 14 -7.99 2.73 -1.02
CA GLY A 14 -7.11 3.03 0.11
C GLY A 14 -6.31 4.29 -0.15
N LEU A 15 -6.37 5.25 0.77
CA LEU A 15 -5.54 6.44 0.74
C LEU A 15 -4.54 6.41 1.90
N GLN A 16 -3.33 6.87 1.62
CA GLN A 16 -2.25 7.03 2.59
C GLN A 16 -1.84 8.51 2.63
N GLU A 17 -1.17 8.91 3.70
CA GLU A 17 -0.75 10.29 3.94
C GLU A 17 -1.89 11.32 3.87
N THR A 18 -3.03 11.01 4.50
CA THR A 18 -4.17 11.93 4.53
C THR A 18 -3.85 13.24 5.27
N LYS A 19 -2.90 13.19 6.23
CA LYS A 19 -2.32 14.35 6.96
C LYS A 19 -3.35 15.22 7.67
N VAL A 20 -4.54 14.70 7.90
CA VAL A 20 -5.66 15.35 8.56
C VAL A 20 -6.22 14.44 9.65
N ASP A 21 -6.64 15.00 10.78
CA ASP A 21 -7.32 14.27 11.83
C ASP A 21 -8.75 13.89 11.42
N ASN A 22 -9.38 13.00 12.20
CA ASN A 22 -10.71 12.48 11.89
C ASN A 22 -11.78 13.58 11.83
N GLU A 23 -11.68 14.61 12.68
CA GLU A 23 -12.67 15.68 12.80
C GLU A 23 -12.66 16.62 11.57
N ASN A 24 -11.47 16.83 11.00
CA ASN A 24 -11.27 17.74 9.85
C ASN A 24 -11.24 17.01 8.50
N PHE A 25 -11.42 15.71 8.50
CA PHE A 25 -11.44 14.94 7.25
C PHE A 25 -12.69 15.29 6.43
N PRO A 26 -12.59 15.48 5.09
CA PRO A 26 -13.68 15.95 4.24
C PRO A 26 -14.72 14.85 3.95
N LEU A 27 -15.34 14.29 5.00
CA LEU A 27 -16.29 13.17 4.91
C LEU A 27 -17.42 13.44 3.92
N GLU A 28 -18.13 14.57 4.08
CA GLU A 28 -19.27 14.92 3.23
C GLU A 28 -18.91 14.96 1.74
N ALA A 29 -17.72 15.50 1.41
CA ALA A 29 -17.26 15.55 0.03
C ALA A 29 -17.04 14.16 -0.57
N ILE A 30 -16.60 13.19 0.23
CA ILE A 30 -16.35 11.81 -0.21
C ILE A 30 -17.66 11.01 -0.26
N GLU A 31 -18.54 11.20 0.72
CA GLU A 31 -19.88 10.60 0.73
C GLU A 31 -20.69 11.04 -0.50
N ASN A 32 -20.58 12.31 -0.92
CA ASN A 32 -21.18 12.81 -2.16
C ASN A 32 -20.62 12.16 -3.44
N LEU A 33 -19.44 11.52 -3.37
CA LEU A 33 -18.90 10.68 -4.44
C LEU A 33 -19.43 9.23 -4.40
N GLY A 34 -20.28 8.89 -3.44
CA GLY A 34 -20.92 7.59 -3.30
C GLY A 34 -20.09 6.57 -2.51
N TYR A 35 -19.21 7.03 -1.61
CA TYR A 35 -18.36 6.16 -0.80
C TYR A 35 -18.58 6.35 0.70
N GLU A 36 -18.72 5.25 1.42
CA GLU A 36 -18.54 5.17 2.87
C GLU A 36 -17.06 5.28 3.20
N VAL A 37 -16.70 5.88 4.34
CA VAL A 37 -15.30 6.09 4.73
C VAL A 37 -15.04 5.57 6.13
N ILE A 38 -13.97 4.80 6.28
CA ILE A 38 -13.36 4.50 7.57
C ILE A 38 -11.97 5.14 7.59
N ILE A 39 -11.73 6.00 8.55
CA ILE A 39 -10.51 6.81 8.66
C ILE A 39 -9.76 6.51 9.95
N ASN A 40 -8.44 6.47 9.86
CA ASN A 40 -7.47 6.55 10.94
C ASN A 40 -6.58 7.77 10.66
N GLY A 41 -7.07 8.95 11.02
CA GLY A 41 -6.49 10.25 10.66
C GLY A 41 -5.51 10.76 11.71
N GLN A 42 -4.48 11.47 11.25
CA GLN A 42 -3.50 12.15 12.10
C GLN A 42 -3.15 13.52 11.51
N LYS A 43 -3.22 14.56 12.33
CA LYS A 43 -2.97 15.93 11.89
C LYS A 43 -1.51 16.14 11.47
N GLY A 44 -1.32 16.66 10.26
CA GLY A 44 -0.03 17.09 9.72
C GLY A 44 0.88 15.98 9.20
N HIS A 45 0.76 14.77 9.71
CA HIS A 45 1.59 13.61 9.32
C HIS A 45 0.73 12.35 9.24
N TYR A 46 1.18 11.34 8.47
CA TYR A 46 0.55 10.02 8.40
C TYR A 46 -0.95 10.09 8.03
N GLY A 47 -1.75 9.23 8.63
CA GLY A 47 -3.17 9.11 8.36
C GLY A 47 -3.47 8.22 7.16
N VAL A 48 -4.42 7.32 7.32
CA VAL A 48 -4.91 6.40 6.29
C VAL A 48 -6.42 6.36 6.30
N CYS A 49 -7.04 6.08 5.16
CA CYS A 49 -8.46 5.76 5.12
C CYS A 49 -8.77 4.70 4.08
N LEU A 50 -9.89 4.02 4.27
CA LEU A 50 -10.54 3.17 3.28
C LEU A 50 -11.88 3.77 2.92
N MET A 51 -12.09 3.95 1.62
CA MET A 51 -13.34 4.39 1.03
C MET A 51 -13.96 3.21 0.31
N SER A 52 -15.25 2.97 0.45
CA SER A 52 -15.93 1.85 -0.21
C SER A 52 -17.36 2.19 -0.63
N LYS A 53 -17.81 1.66 -1.77
CA LYS A 53 -19.18 1.82 -2.25
C LYS A 53 -20.20 1.09 -1.36
N ASN A 54 -19.80 -0.02 -0.78
CA ASN A 54 -20.63 -0.83 0.08
C ASN A 54 -20.23 -0.66 1.54
N LYS A 55 -21.22 -0.61 2.43
CA LYS A 55 -20.97 -0.56 3.86
C LYS A 55 -20.29 -1.85 4.34
N PRO A 56 -19.15 -1.78 5.03
CA PRO A 56 -18.51 -2.95 5.62
C PRO A 56 -19.35 -3.50 6.79
N VAL A 57 -19.27 -4.80 7.04
CA VAL A 57 -19.93 -5.43 8.20
C VAL A 57 -19.10 -5.28 9.47
N ASN A 58 -17.80 -5.08 9.32
CA ASN A 58 -16.86 -4.84 10.42
C ASN A 58 -15.67 -4.03 9.92
N HIS A 59 -14.95 -3.40 10.83
CA HIS A 59 -13.71 -2.68 10.52
C HIS A 59 -12.80 -2.62 11.75
N GLY A 60 -11.53 -2.31 11.52
CA GLY A 60 -10.56 -2.06 12.57
C GLY A 60 -9.62 -0.93 12.21
N ILE A 61 -9.08 -0.31 13.25
CA ILE A 61 -8.17 0.83 13.19
C ILE A 61 -6.90 0.48 13.97
N GLY A 62 -5.74 0.59 13.30
CA GLY A 62 -4.46 0.21 13.89
C GLY A 62 -4.30 -1.31 14.08
N MET A 63 -3.32 -1.69 14.89
CA MET A 63 -3.05 -3.06 15.29
C MET A 63 -3.32 -3.24 16.80
N PRO A 64 -3.66 -4.44 17.28
CA PRO A 64 -3.91 -4.68 18.71
C PRO A 64 -2.72 -4.35 19.61
N THR A 65 -1.51 -4.35 19.05
CA THR A 65 -0.25 -4.02 19.76
C THR A 65 0.12 -2.54 19.73
N ASP A 66 -0.66 -1.72 19.03
CA ASP A 66 -0.39 -0.29 18.93
C ASP A 66 -0.61 0.39 20.29
N PRO A 67 0.36 1.22 20.76
CA PRO A 67 0.14 2.07 21.92
C PRO A 67 -0.90 3.16 21.61
N GLU A 68 -1.43 3.79 22.63
CA GLU A 68 -2.46 4.84 22.52
C GLU A 68 -2.02 6.03 21.63
N ASP A 69 -0.73 6.33 21.62
CA ASP A 69 -0.10 7.40 20.83
C ASP A 69 0.51 6.90 19.51
N ALA A 70 0.14 5.70 19.03
CA ALA A 70 0.65 5.14 17.79
C ALA A 70 0.37 6.05 16.60
N GLN A 71 1.27 6.01 15.62
CA GLN A 71 1.05 6.67 14.34
C GLN A 71 -0.12 6.00 13.59
N CYS A 72 -1.02 6.82 13.04
CA CYS A 72 -2.21 6.36 12.34
C CYS A 72 -1.86 5.80 10.95
N ARG A 73 -1.52 4.49 10.88
CA ARG A 73 -0.93 3.87 9.69
C ARG A 73 -1.68 2.69 9.11
N LEU A 74 -2.70 2.17 9.80
CA LEU A 74 -3.42 0.98 9.37
C LEU A 74 -4.92 1.14 9.59
N VAL A 75 -5.71 0.66 8.64
CA VAL A 75 -7.16 0.50 8.73
C VAL A 75 -7.56 -0.73 7.91
N TRP A 76 -8.58 -1.46 8.34
CA TRP A 76 -9.10 -2.58 7.58
C TRP A 76 -10.63 -2.64 7.62
N LEU A 77 -11.22 -3.29 6.60
CA LEU A 77 -12.65 -3.51 6.43
C LEU A 77 -12.93 -4.99 6.23
N GLU A 78 -14.11 -5.45 6.70
CA GLU A 78 -14.65 -6.78 6.41
C GLU A 78 -15.96 -6.66 5.62
N TYR A 79 -16.08 -7.46 4.58
CA TYR A 79 -17.31 -7.66 3.81
C TYR A 79 -17.72 -9.12 3.85
N LYS A 80 -19.04 -9.38 3.88
CA LYS A 80 -19.59 -10.72 3.64
C LYS A 80 -19.82 -10.89 2.13
N THR A 81 -19.20 -11.93 1.58
CA THR A 81 -19.40 -12.35 0.20
C THR A 81 -20.12 -13.70 0.17
N LYS A 82 -20.55 -14.15 -1.00
CA LYS A 82 -21.13 -15.48 -1.17
C LYS A 82 -20.14 -16.62 -0.84
N LYS A 83 -18.84 -16.32 -0.87
CA LYS A 83 -17.75 -17.29 -0.63
C LYS A 83 -17.07 -17.13 0.74
N GLY A 84 -17.63 -16.32 1.64
CA GLY A 84 -17.08 -16.04 2.96
C GLY A 84 -16.75 -14.57 3.18
N SER A 85 -15.89 -14.28 4.16
CA SER A 85 -15.47 -12.90 4.43
C SER A 85 -14.35 -12.47 3.48
N LEU A 86 -14.43 -11.21 3.03
CA LEU A 86 -13.36 -10.49 2.37
C LEU A 86 -12.82 -9.43 3.34
N PHE A 87 -11.53 -9.52 3.66
CA PHE A 87 -10.82 -8.53 4.46
C PHE A 87 -9.94 -7.65 3.57
N VAL A 88 -9.99 -6.35 3.77
CA VAL A 88 -9.17 -5.38 3.02
C VAL A 88 -8.44 -4.48 3.99
N PHE A 89 -7.12 -4.61 4.04
CA PHE A 89 -6.22 -3.79 4.83
C PHE A 89 -5.63 -2.69 3.96
N ASN A 90 -5.59 -1.47 4.47
CA ASN A 90 -4.86 -0.36 3.87
C ASN A 90 -3.83 0.16 4.86
N GLY A 91 -2.56 0.14 4.46
CA GLY A 91 -1.44 0.55 5.29
C GLY A 91 -0.57 1.65 4.67
N TYR A 92 -0.10 2.55 5.53
CA TYR A 92 1.02 3.44 5.26
C TYR A 92 2.23 2.97 6.08
N PHE A 93 2.99 2.06 5.48
CA PHE A 93 4.11 1.43 6.17
C PHE A 93 5.24 2.42 6.40
N PRO A 94 5.94 2.37 7.54
CA PRO A 94 7.01 3.32 7.83
C PRO A 94 8.12 3.28 6.78
N GLN A 95 8.60 4.46 6.37
CA GLN A 95 9.65 4.58 5.37
C GLN A 95 11.04 4.14 5.91
N GLY A 96 11.33 4.36 7.20
CA GLY A 96 12.54 3.87 7.87
C GLY A 96 13.77 4.77 7.75
N GLU A 97 13.84 5.63 6.75
CA GLU A 97 14.94 6.54 6.40
C GLU A 97 16.23 5.81 6.00
N SER A 98 16.97 5.27 6.96
CA SER A 98 18.16 4.46 6.73
C SER A 98 18.34 3.43 7.84
N ARG A 99 19.08 2.36 7.56
CA ARG A 99 19.43 1.29 8.52
C ARG A 99 19.96 1.84 9.86
N ASP A 100 20.73 2.91 9.79
CA ASP A 100 21.39 3.50 10.96
C ASP A 100 20.50 4.50 11.70
N HIS A 101 19.29 4.78 11.22
CA HIS A 101 18.40 5.72 11.91
C HIS A 101 17.86 5.10 13.20
N PRO A 102 18.17 5.70 14.39
CA PRO A 102 17.98 5.03 15.68
C PRO A 102 16.52 4.79 16.08
N ILE A 103 15.57 5.47 15.42
CA ILE A 103 14.14 5.40 15.74
C ILE A 103 13.33 4.86 14.56
N LYS A 104 13.50 5.44 13.36
CA LYS A 104 12.63 5.16 12.22
C LYS A 104 12.81 3.75 11.66
N PHE A 105 14.04 3.25 11.62
CA PHE A 105 14.33 1.91 11.10
C PHE A 105 13.79 0.81 12.04
N PRO A 106 14.08 0.83 13.36
CA PRO A 106 13.48 -0.11 14.30
C PRO A 106 11.94 -0.02 14.33
N TYR A 107 11.37 1.18 14.15
CA TYR A 107 9.92 1.34 14.08
C TYR A 107 9.34 0.67 12.82
N LYS A 108 10.03 0.76 11.67
CA LYS A 108 9.65 0.06 10.44
C LYS A 108 9.66 -1.45 10.63
N GLU A 109 10.75 -1.99 11.16
CA GLU A 109 10.88 -3.42 11.49
C GLU A 109 9.74 -3.90 12.40
N LYS A 110 9.52 -3.16 13.51
CA LYS A 110 8.43 -3.46 14.46
C LYS A 110 7.07 -3.48 13.77
N PHE A 111 6.77 -2.49 12.91
CA PHE A 111 5.50 -2.41 12.20
C PHE A 111 5.24 -3.65 11.34
N TYR A 112 6.23 -4.11 10.56
CA TYR A 112 6.13 -5.34 9.77
C TYR A 112 5.94 -6.57 10.64
N LYS A 113 6.69 -6.69 11.73
CA LYS A 113 6.59 -7.79 12.68
C LYS A 113 5.21 -7.84 13.35
N ASP A 114 4.71 -6.70 13.79
CA ASP A 114 3.40 -6.61 14.44
C ASP A 114 2.27 -6.94 13.48
N LEU A 115 2.33 -6.42 12.25
CA LEU A 115 1.33 -6.73 11.22
C LEU A 115 1.29 -8.23 10.91
N ILE A 116 2.45 -8.87 10.70
CA ILE A 116 2.47 -10.30 10.39
C ILE A 116 1.97 -11.15 11.56
N ASN A 117 2.28 -10.77 12.80
CA ASN A 117 1.75 -11.42 13.99
C ASN A 117 0.24 -11.25 14.09
N TYR A 118 -0.26 -10.05 13.84
CA TYR A 118 -1.70 -9.76 13.82
C TYR A 118 -2.42 -10.61 12.78
N LEU A 119 -1.89 -10.66 11.55
CA LEU A 119 -2.46 -11.50 10.50
C LEU A 119 -2.49 -12.98 10.89
N LYS A 120 -1.39 -13.50 11.45
CA LYS A 120 -1.28 -14.91 11.86
C LYS A 120 -2.18 -15.28 13.03
N GLN A 121 -2.51 -14.35 13.92
CA GLN A 121 -3.32 -14.60 15.11
C GLN A 121 -4.82 -14.49 14.84
N ASP A 122 -5.24 -13.54 14.03
CA ASP A 122 -6.65 -13.14 13.93
C ASP A 122 -7.27 -13.41 12.54
N PHE A 123 -6.46 -13.79 11.53
CA PHE A 123 -6.96 -13.99 10.17
C PHE A 123 -6.53 -15.34 9.59
N ASP A 124 -7.43 -15.93 8.80
CA ASP A 124 -7.19 -17.19 8.11
C ASP A 124 -6.58 -16.92 6.72
N PRO A 125 -5.40 -17.48 6.39
CA PRO A 125 -4.79 -17.33 5.07
C PRO A 125 -5.61 -17.95 3.92
N GLU A 126 -6.58 -18.82 4.22
CA GLU A 126 -7.50 -19.37 3.22
C GLU A 126 -8.70 -18.44 2.96
N SER A 127 -8.94 -17.42 3.81
CA SER A 127 -9.98 -16.41 3.56
C SER A 127 -9.60 -15.48 2.41
N HIS A 128 -10.56 -14.72 1.89
CA HIS A 128 -10.25 -13.63 0.95
C HIS A 128 -9.68 -12.46 1.74
N LEU A 129 -8.38 -12.19 1.57
CA LEU A 129 -7.69 -11.11 2.26
C LEU A 129 -6.77 -10.33 1.31
N ILE A 130 -6.83 -9.01 1.42
CA ILE A 130 -6.00 -8.05 0.69
C ILE A 130 -5.23 -7.20 1.70
N VAL A 131 -3.92 -7.10 1.54
CA VAL A 131 -3.07 -6.09 2.20
C VAL A 131 -2.58 -5.15 1.12
N MET A 132 -3.01 -3.90 1.17
CA MET A 132 -2.62 -2.89 0.18
C MET A 132 -2.10 -1.62 0.82
N GLY A 133 -1.46 -0.78 0.02
CA GLY A 133 -0.98 0.53 0.40
C GLY A 133 0.44 0.82 -0.02
N ASP A 134 1.02 1.86 0.57
CA ASP A 134 2.44 2.18 0.46
C ASP A 134 3.24 1.31 1.44
N LEU A 135 3.83 0.24 0.92
CA LEU A 135 4.64 -0.68 1.72
C LEU A 135 6.06 -0.17 1.94
N ASN A 136 6.47 0.89 1.23
CA ASN A 136 7.81 1.48 1.31
C ASN A 136 8.97 0.48 1.08
N ILE A 137 8.71 -0.64 0.39
CA ILE A 137 9.72 -1.64 0.01
C ILE A 137 9.49 -2.08 -1.45
N SER A 138 10.58 -2.10 -2.23
CA SER A 138 10.66 -2.77 -3.54
C SER A 138 11.04 -4.23 -3.33
N PRO A 139 10.16 -5.21 -3.60
CA PRO A 139 10.37 -6.62 -3.29
C PRO A 139 11.56 -7.24 -4.03
N GLU A 140 11.73 -6.89 -5.30
CA GLU A 140 12.71 -7.52 -6.19
C GLU A 140 13.57 -6.48 -6.91
N ASP A 141 14.65 -6.92 -7.55
CA ASP A 141 15.55 -6.02 -8.28
C ASP A 141 14.87 -5.37 -9.48
N ILE A 142 13.90 -6.05 -10.10
CA ILE A 142 13.06 -5.52 -11.19
C ILE A 142 12.11 -4.40 -10.76
N ASP A 143 11.92 -4.22 -9.44
CA ASP A 143 11.12 -3.13 -8.86
C ASP A 143 11.93 -1.85 -8.62
N ILE A 144 13.25 -1.86 -8.97
CA ILE A 144 14.19 -0.78 -8.71
C ILE A 144 14.64 -0.13 -10.01
N GLY A 145 14.01 0.96 -10.41
CA GLY A 145 14.31 1.71 -11.63
C GLY A 145 15.09 3.01 -11.44
N ILE A 146 15.72 3.23 -10.27
CA ILE A 146 16.46 4.48 -10.00
C ILE A 146 17.86 4.54 -10.65
N GLY A 147 18.24 3.51 -11.39
CA GLY A 147 19.54 3.35 -12.03
C GLY A 147 20.60 2.73 -11.09
N GLU A 148 21.51 1.96 -11.68
CA GLU A 148 22.44 1.10 -10.94
C GLU A 148 23.37 1.88 -9.98
N ASN A 149 23.82 3.07 -10.35
CA ASN A 149 24.65 3.90 -9.48
C ASN A 149 23.90 4.35 -8.21
N ASN A 150 22.62 4.73 -8.35
CA ASN A 150 21.80 5.10 -7.21
C ASN A 150 21.46 3.88 -6.35
N ARG A 151 21.14 2.74 -6.98
CA ARG A 151 20.88 1.48 -6.28
C ARG A 151 22.07 1.08 -5.41
N LYS A 152 23.29 1.05 -5.98
CA LYS A 152 24.52 0.76 -5.23
C LYS A 152 24.74 1.74 -4.07
N ARG A 153 24.57 3.04 -4.33
CA ARG A 153 24.73 4.07 -3.30
C ARG A 153 23.74 3.87 -2.15
N TRP A 154 22.46 3.60 -2.44
CA TRP A 154 21.47 3.40 -1.39
C TRP A 154 21.79 2.19 -0.54
N LEU A 155 22.18 1.07 -1.13
CA LEU A 155 22.63 -0.11 -0.39
C LEU A 155 23.86 0.17 0.48
N GLN A 156 24.86 0.91 -0.04
CA GLN A 156 26.06 1.28 0.71
C GLN A 156 25.77 2.21 1.89
N THR A 157 24.84 3.13 1.74
CA THR A 157 24.45 4.09 2.78
C THR A 157 23.33 3.59 3.69
N GLY A 158 22.87 2.36 3.49
CA GLY A 158 21.77 1.79 4.26
C GLY A 158 20.43 2.49 4.05
N LYS A 159 20.24 3.23 2.95
CA LYS A 159 18.98 3.92 2.67
C LYS A 159 17.87 2.91 2.41
N CYS A 160 16.74 3.07 3.10
CA CYS A 160 15.59 2.19 3.03
C CYS A 160 14.90 2.20 1.65
N SER A 161 14.18 1.16 1.39
CA SER A 161 13.19 0.75 0.39
C SER A 161 13.54 -0.56 -0.33
N PHE A 162 14.74 -1.10 -0.19
CA PHE A 162 15.12 -2.40 -0.78
C PHE A 162 16.34 -3.03 -0.11
N LEU A 163 16.55 -2.74 1.17
CA LEU A 163 17.59 -3.41 1.95
C LEU A 163 17.26 -4.91 2.08
N PRO A 164 18.28 -5.80 2.17
CA PRO A 164 18.05 -7.23 2.32
C PRO A 164 17.07 -7.57 3.45
N GLU A 165 17.26 -6.98 4.63
CA GLU A 165 16.39 -7.17 5.78
C GLU A 165 14.94 -6.68 5.54
N GLU A 166 14.74 -5.61 4.78
CA GLU A 166 13.40 -5.14 4.42
C GLU A 166 12.69 -6.17 3.54
N ARG A 167 13.40 -6.79 2.61
CA ARG A 167 12.87 -7.86 1.76
C ARG A 167 12.52 -9.12 2.55
N GLU A 168 13.31 -9.44 3.60
CA GLU A 168 12.98 -10.54 4.52
C GLU A 168 11.64 -10.28 5.24
N TRP A 169 11.31 -9.03 5.57
CA TRP A 169 10.01 -8.71 6.16
C TRP A 169 8.86 -8.96 5.18
N LEU A 170 9.05 -8.70 3.89
CA LEU A 170 8.05 -9.05 2.85
C LEU A 170 7.93 -10.57 2.65
N GLU A 171 9.03 -11.34 2.77
CA GLU A 171 8.95 -12.80 2.73
C GLU A 171 8.03 -13.35 3.83
N ASN A 172 8.00 -12.75 5.02
CA ASN A 172 7.05 -13.14 6.06
C ASN A 172 5.59 -12.94 5.66
N LEU A 173 5.27 -11.97 4.79
CA LEU A 173 3.92 -11.83 4.21
C LEU A 173 3.63 -12.94 3.21
N LYS A 174 4.60 -13.33 2.39
CA LYS A 174 4.49 -14.50 1.48
C LYS A 174 4.30 -15.80 2.28
N ASP A 175 5.03 -15.97 3.38
CA ASP A 175 4.92 -17.13 4.28
C ASP A 175 3.53 -17.22 4.96
N PHE A 176 2.87 -16.11 5.17
CA PHE A 176 1.46 -16.10 5.60
C PHE A 176 0.51 -16.59 4.49
N GLY A 177 0.92 -16.57 3.24
CA GLY A 177 0.13 -16.98 2.08
C GLY A 177 -0.32 -15.82 1.18
N LEU A 178 0.37 -14.67 1.25
CA LEU A 178 0.09 -13.51 0.40
C LEU A 178 0.94 -13.51 -0.88
N TYR A 179 0.33 -13.11 -1.98
CA TYR A 179 0.89 -13.00 -3.31
C TYR A 179 0.75 -11.57 -3.82
N ASP A 180 1.79 -11.00 -4.39
CA ASP A 180 1.75 -9.70 -5.06
C ASP A 180 0.88 -9.81 -6.32
N SER A 181 -0.27 -9.15 -6.32
CA SER A 181 -1.26 -9.26 -7.40
C SER A 181 -0.73 -8.77 -8.75
N TYR A 182 0.12 -7.73 -8.76
CA TYR A 182 0.74 -7.24 -9.97
C TYR A 182 1.73 -8.26 -10.55
N ARG A 183 2.60 -8.84 -9.70
CA ARG A 183 3.58 -9.85 -10.11
C ARG A 183 2.95 -11.17 -10.54
N CYS A 184 1.76 -11.49 -10.06
CA CYS A 184 1.00 -12.65 -10.57
C CYS A 184 0.70 -12.55 -12.07
N LEU A 185 0.47 -11.33 -12.58
CA LEU A 185 0.18 -11.08 -14.00
C LEU A 185 1.42 -10.71 -14.82
N TYR A 186 2.36 -10.00 -14.20
CA TYR A 186 3.53 -9.41 -14.88
C TYR A 186 4.83 -9.78 -14.17
N PRO A 187 5.22 -11.09 -14.15
CA PRO A 187 6.36 -11.55 -13.38
C PRO A 187 7.70 -10.96 -13.84
N GLU A 188 7.84 -10.61 -15.13
CA GLU A 188 9.08 -10.12 -15.72
C GLU A 188 9.08 -8.60 -16.03
N GLU A 189 7.97 -7.89 -15.71
CA GLU A 189 7.87 -6.45 -16.02
C GLU A 189 8.82 -5.64 -15.10
N ASN A 190 9.75 -4.89 -15.70
CA ASN A 190 10.83 -4.21 -15.00
C ASN A 190 10.91 -2.69 -15.25
N ASN A 191 9.92 -2.11 -15.93
CA ASN A 191 9.88 -0.69 -16.27
C ASN A 191 8.66 0.04 -15.70
N THR A 192 7.95 -0.60 -14.77
CA THR A 192 6.73 -0.06 -14.18
C THR A 192 6.91 0.15 -12.68
N PHE A 193 6.83 1.40 -12.25
CA PHE A 193 7.08 1.84 -10.88
C PHE A 193 5.88 2.64 -10.36
N SER A 194 5.72 2.67 -9.04
CA SER A 194 4.61 3.39 -8.41
C SER A 194 5.03 4.72 -7.77
N TRP A 195 6.31 4.88 -7.42
CA TRP A 195 6.86 6.08 -6.82
C TRP A 195 7.98 6.71 -7.66
N PHE A 196 7.98 8.04 -7.75
CA PHE A 196 8.92 8.83 -8.54
C PHE A 196 9.36 10.07 -7.77
N ASP A 197 10.64 10.12 -7.37
CA ASP A 197 11.20 11.27 -6.68
C ASP A 197 11.03 12.56 -7.51
N TYR A 198 10.34 13.54 -6.96
CA TYR A 198 10.12 14.84 -7.60
C TYR A 198 11.41 15.58 -7.98
N ARG A 199 12.46 15.48 -7.13
CA ARG A 199 13.71 16.18 -7.34
C ARG A 199 14.48 15.64 -8.54
N SER A 200 14.42 14.34 -8.75
CA SER A 200 15.08 13.67 -9.87
C SER A 200 14.25 13.71 -11.15
N ARG A 201 12.96 14.08 -11.06
CA ARG A 201 11.99 14.10 -12.16
C ARG A 201 11.91 12.76 -12.92
N GLY A 202 12.13 11.67 -12.23
CA GLY A 202 12.21 10.33 -12.82
C GLY A 202 10.96 9.88 -13.58
N PHE A 203 9.80 10.46 -13.29
CA PHE A 203 8.56 10.19 -14.03
C PHE A 203 8.63 10.72 -15.49
N ASP A 204 9.34 11.80 -15.74
CA ASP A 204 9.47 12.43 -17.06
C ASP A 204 10.53 11.74 -17.94
N ASP A 205 11.36 10.86 -17.37
CA ASP A 205 12.41 10.15 -18.08
C ASP A 205 11.86 9.02 -19.00
N ASN A 206 12.66 8.63 -19.98
CA ASN A 206 12.40 7.47 -20.82
C ASN A 206 13.68 6.62 -20.97
N PRO A 207 13.76 5.40 -20.37
CA PRO A 207 12.74 4.80 -19.48
C PRO A 207 12.55 5.59 -18.18
N LYS A 208 11.36 5.47 -17.58
CA LYS A 208 11.06 6.12 -16.29
C LYS A 208 11.96 5.60 -15.17
N ARG A 209 12.31 6.48 -14.21
CA ARG A 209 13.14 6.12 -13.06
C ARG A 209 12.38 6.25 -11.77
N GLY A 210 12.02 5.13 -11.17
CA GLY A 210 11.22 5.08 -9.95
C GLY A 210 11.46 3.82 -9.14
N LEU A 211 10.61 3.61 -8.15
CA LEU A 211 10.51 2.40 -7.34
C LEU A 211 9.07 1.90 -7.35
N ARG A 212 8.88 0.59 -7.35
CA ARG A 212 7.56 0.01 -7.07
C ARG A 212 7.49 -0.36 -5.60
N ILE A 213 6.81 0.49 -4.83
CA ILE A 213 6.68 0.39 -3.37
C ILE A 213 5.23 0.41 -2.89
N ASP A 214 4.29 0.69 -3.78
CA ASP A 214 2.86 0.58 -3.55
C ASP A 214 2.36 -0.74 -4.12
N HIS A 215 1.62 -1.50 -3.32
CA HIS A 215 1.27 -2.88 -3.65
C HIS A 215 -0.15 -3.25 -3.23
N LEU A 216 -0.68 -4.32 -3.86
CA LEU A 216 -1.81 -5.10 -3.38
C LEU A 216 -1.35 -6.56 -3.25
N TRP A 217 -1.24 -7.05 -2.03
CA TRP A 217 -0.92 -8.44 -1.72
C TRP A 217 -2.19 -9.18 -1.36
N VAL A 218 -2.40 -10.36 -1.93
CA VAL A 218 -3.67 -11.10 -1.86
C VAL A 218 -3.45 -12.55 -1.47
N THR A 219 -4.38 -13.13 -0.73
CA THR A 219 -4.38 -14.56 -0.43
C THR A 219 -4.59 -15.41 -1.68
N LYS A 220 -4.24 -16.70 -1.59
CA LYS A 220 -4.38 -17.66 -2.69
C LYS A 220 -5.80 -17.69 -3.25
N SER A 221 -6.80 -17.62 -2.40
CA SER A 221 -8.22 -17.62 -2.78
C SER A 221 -8.64 -16.45 -3.68
N LEU A 222 -7.92 -15.30 -3.60
CA LEU A 222 -8.11 -14.14 -4.47
C LEU A 222 -7.16 -14.14 -5.66
N LYS A 223 -5.97 -14.74 -5.54
CA LYS A 223 -4.99 -14.81 -6.62
C LYS A 223 -5.59 -15.37 -7.91
N ASP A 224 -6.35 -16.45 -7.81
CA ASP A 224 -6.97 -17.12 -8.96
C ASP A 224 -8.17 -16.34 -9.53
N LEU A 225 -8.60 -15.28 -8.86
CA LEU A 225 -9.69 -14.38 -9.28
C LEU A 225 -9.18 -13.04 -9.82
N ILE A 226 -7.87 -12.82 -9.92
CA ILE A 226 -7.31 -11.61 -10.50
C ILE A 226 -7.66 -11.56 -12.00
N ASP A 227 -8.37 -10.49 -12.38
CA ASP A 227 -8.70 -10.20 -13.80
C ASP A 227 -7.63 -9.33 -14.45
N SER A 228 -7.29 -8.24 -13.79
CA SER A 228 -6.31 -7.27 -14.30
C SER A 228 -5.70 -6.46 -13.16
N SER A 229 -4.48 -5.94 -13.39
CA SER A 229 -3.77 -5.08 -12.44
C SER A 229 -2.95 -4.06 -13.22
N SER A 230 -2.79 -2.85 -12.70
CA SER A 230 -1.95 -1.84 -13.34
C SER A 230 -1.57 -0.71 -12.38
N ILE A 231 -0.68 0.17 -12.86
CA ILE A 231 -0.26 1.43 -12.23
C ILE A 231 -0.69 2.58 -13.13
N ASP A 232 -1.43 3.56 -12.61
CA ASP A 232 -2.06 4.60 -13.42
C ASP A 232 -1.13 5.80 -13.63
N TYR A 233 -0.43 5.80 -14.75
CA TYR A 233 0.46 6.90 -15.16
C TYR A 233 -0.27 8.12 -15.70
N GLU A 234 -1.52 7.96 -16.16
CA GLU A 234 -2.31 9.11 -16.60
C GLU A 234 -2.67 10.00 -15.39
N ILE A 235 -3.12 9.38 -14.30
CA ILE A 235 -3.39 10.10 -13.04
C ILE A 235 -2.09 10.66 -12.46
N ARG A 236 -0.98 9.90 -12.48
CA ARG A 236 0.33 10.38 -12.02
C ARG A 236 0.87 11.56 -12.85
N GLY A 237 0.54 11.63 -14.13
CA GLY A 237 0.97 12.67 -15.06
C GLY A 237 0.13 13.95 -15.05
N MET A 238 -0.88 14.07 -14.18
CA MET A 238 -1.74 15.24 -14.09
C MET A 238 -1.00 16.46 -13.51
N GLU A 239 -1.64 17.64 -13.58
CA GLU A 239 -1.14 18.84 -12.91
C GLU A 239 -1.11 18.67 -11.39
N LYS A 240 0.02 19.04 -10.75
CA LYS A 240 0.26 18.90 -9.29
C LYS A 240 -0.06 17.48 -8.75
N PRO A 241 0.51 16.42 -9.34
CA PRO A 241 0.22 15.07 -8.94
C PRO A 241 0.89 14.71 -7.61
N SER A 242 0.52 13.58 -7.01
CA SER A 242 1.35 12.91 -6.00
C SER A 242 2.67 12.43 -6.62
N ASP A 243 3.72 12.20 -5.84
CA ASP A 243 4.92 11.45 -6.27
C ASP A 243 4.64 9.95 -6.43
N HIS A 244 3.51 9.46 -5.92
CA HIS A 244 3.00 8.12 -6.15
C HIS A 244 1.99 8.09 -7.30
N ALA A 245 2.02 7.01 -8.09
CA ALA A 245 0.99 6.65 -9.05
C ALA A 245 -0.03 5.72 -8.39
N PRO A 246 -1.34 5.86 -8.64
CA PRO A 246 -2.32 4.92 -8.16
C PRO A 246 -2.05 3.51 -8.68
N VAL A 247 -2.08 2.52 -7.78
CA VAL A 247 -2.01 1.09 -8.12
C VAL A 247 -3.38 0.46 -7.93
N TRP A 248 -3.79 -0.45 -8.81
CA TRP A 248 -5.09 -1.09 -8.74
C TRP A 248 -5.07 -2.53 -9.24
N THR A 249 -5.96 -3.32 -8.71
CA THR A 249 -6.22 -4.69 -9.15
C THR A 249 -7.72 -4.92 -9.20
N LYS A 250 -8.19 -5.57 -10.27
CA LYS A 250 -9.58 -5.98 -10.46
C LYS A 250 -9.70 -7.48 -10.28
N PHE A 251 -10.77 -7.89 -9.59
CA PHE A 251 -11.06 -9.27 -9.28
C PHE A 251 -12.43 -9.67 -9.82
N ASN A 252 -12.58 -10.94 -10.19
CA ASN A 252 -13.85 -11.59 -10.54
C ASN A 252 -14.45 -12.29 -9.31
N ILE A 253 -14.98 -11.49 -8.37
CA ILE A 253 -15.54 -11.97 -7.08
C ILE A 253 -17.06 -12.19 -7.20
#